data_4788f8370c58f8ba0677495ae73d1375
#
_entry.id   4788f8370c58f8ba0677495ae73d1375
#
_cell.length_a   1.000
_cell.length_b   1.000
_cell.length_c   1.000
_cell.angle_alpha   90.00
_cell.angle_beta   90.00
_cell.angle_gamma   90.00
#
_symmetry.space_group_name_H-M   'P 1'
#
loop_
_entity.id
_entity.type
_entity.pdbx_description
1 polymer ?
#
loop_
_entity_poly.entity_id
_entity_poly.type
_entity_poly.pdbx_seq_one_letter_code
_entity_poly.pdbx_strand_id
1 'polypeptide(L)'
;MKHVYLKYLEEKDYSVWLEGFSNRLPSQSPFDDGLLDMTICTESWFADLVAKHRDFREKDQQYIWGIYDAKSGKHVGMVNLFVLARDDFQWAEIGYTIHNQFWRQGYARSMLEELKKVSRELGFHCLEAHVDLQNIPSQKLLEQADFYREGVRKKFQKEGQEWKDRQVFVYILD
;
A
#
# COMPACT_ATOMS: atom_id res chain seq x y z
N MET A 1 -16.92 6.39 -11.16
CA MET A 1 -15.54 6.24 -10.65
C MET A 1 -15.63 5.64 -9.25
N LYS A 2 -14.77 4.68 -8.89
CA LYS A 2 -14.71 4.18 -7.51
C LYS A 2 -14.05 5.25 -6.64
N HIS A 3 -14.57 5.42 -5.44
CA HIS A 3 -14.01 6.32 -4.43
C HIS A 3 -13.62 5.50 -3.21
N VAL A 4 -12.44 5.76 -2.66
CA VAL A 4 -11.98 5.16 -1.43
C VAL A 4 -11.69 6.24 -0.38
N TYR A 5 -11.63 5.82 0.87
CA TYR A 5 -10.99 6.58 1.94
C TYR A 5 -9.94 5.72 2.62
N LEU A 6 -8.92 6.39 3.14
CA LEU A 6 -7.85 5.77 3.91
C LEU A 6 -8.14 5.98 5.40
N LYS A 7 -8.01 4.92 6.17
CA LYS A 7 -8.27 4.96 7.61
C LYS A 7 -7.20 4.13 8.33
N TYR A 8 -6.64 4.67 9.40
CA TYR A 8 -5.85 3.87 10.33
C TYR A 8 -6.74 2.78 10.92
N LEU A 9 -6.20 1.56 10.98
CA LEU A 9 -6.94 0.44 11.57
C LEU A 9 -7.19 0.67 13.06
N GLU A 10 -8.39 0.33 13.50
CA GLU A 10 -8.81 0.27 14.88
C GLU A 10 -9.29 -1.14 15.21
N GLU A 11 -9.28 -1.55 16.47
CA GLU A 11 -9.69 -2.91 16.87
C GLU A 11 -11.10 -3.28 16.39
N LYS A 12 -12.02 -2.30 16.35
CA LYS A 12 -13.39 -2.48 15.83
C LYS A 12 -13.46 -2.83 14.34
N ASP A 13 -12.38 -2.62 13.59
CA ASP A 13 -12.33 -2.90 12.15
C ASP A 13 -12.04 -4.38 11.85
N TYR A 14 -11.80 -5.20 12.85
CA TYR A 14 -11.39 -6.61 12.71
C TYR A 14 -12.25 -7.37 11.71
N SER A 15 -13.58 -7.37 11.90
CA SER A 15 -14.48 -8.17 11.07
C SER A 15 -14.45 -7.77 9.59
N VAL A 16 -14.48 -6.46 9.29
CA VAL A 16 -14.47 -5.98 7.90
C VAL A 16 -13.09 -6.14 7.26
N TRP A 17 -12.03 -6.00 8.04
CA TRP A 17 -10.66 -6.26 7.61
C TRP A 17 -10.47 -7.75 7.29
N LEU A 18 -10.86 -8.64 8.19
CA LEU A 18 -10.77 -10.09 7.99
C LEU A 18 -11.59 -10.56 6.79
N GLU A 19 -12.81 -10.03 6.61
CA GLU A 19 -13.65 -10.32 5.43
C GLU A 19 -12.92 -9.96 4.13
N GLY A 20 -12.27 -8.80 4.07
CA GLY A 20 -11.52 -8.36 2.90
C GLY A 20 -10.41 -9.34 2.51
N PHE A 21 -9.63 -9.79 3.49
CA PHE A 21 -8.55 -10.76 3.26
C PHE A 21 -9.06 -12.18 2.98
N SER A 22 -10.08 -12.65 3.70
CA SER A 22 -10.61 -14.01 3.56
C SER A 22 -11.32 -14.26 2.24
N ASN A 23 -11.83 -13.20 1.60
CA ASN A 23 -12.52 -13.29 0.32
C ASN A 23 -11.59 -13.09 -0.90
N ARG A 24 -10.28 -13.13 -0.71
CA ARG A 24 -9.33 -13.08 -1.83
C ARG A 24 -9.54 -14.30 -2.74
N LEU A 25 -9.29 -14.10 -4.02
CA LEU A 25 -9.34 -15.14 -5.04
C LEU A 25 -7.99 -15.87 -5.12
N PRO A 26 -7.93 -17.05 -5.74
CA PRO A 26 -6.65 -17.67 -6.11
C PRO A 26 -5.75 -16.68 -6.87
N SER A 27 -4.43 -16.86 -6.77
CA SER A 27 -3.46 -15.98 -7.41
C SER A 27 -3.75 -15.78 -8.90
N GLN A 28 -3.77 -14.54 -9.34
CA GLN A 28 -4.05 -14.13 -10.71
C GLN A 28 -2.81 -13.61 -11.44
N SER A 29 -1.66 -13.55 -10.77
CA SER A 29 -0.39 -13.15 -11.37
C SER A 29 0.78 -13.57 -10.49
N PRO A 30 2.03 -13.56 -11.01
CA PRO A 30 3.22 -13.84 -10.20
C PRO A 30 3.45 -12.83 -9.05
N PHE A 31 2.76 -11.70 -9.08
CA PHE A 31 2.85 -10.63 -8.07
C PHE A 31 1.62 -10.58 -7.15
N ASP A 32 0.87 -11.66 -7.10
CA ASP A 32 -0.36 -11.79 -6.31
C ASP A 32 -0.23 -12.96 -5.35
N ASP A 33 -0.27 -12.68 -4.05
CA ASP A 33 -0.22 -13.71 -3.01
C ASP A 33 -1.43 -14.66 -3.06
N GLY A 34 -2.50 -14.30 -3.77
CA GLY A 34 -3.70 -15.12 -3.90
C GLY A 34 -4.45 -15.30 -2.59
N LEU A 35 -4.87 -16.54 -2.35
CA LEU A 35 -5.50 -16.94 -1.09
C LEU A 35 -4.49 -16.89 0.05
N LEU A 36 -4.90 -16.33 1.18
CA LEU A 36 -4.10 -16.25 2.38
C LEU A 36 -4.72 -17.09 3.49
N ASP A 37 -3.89 -17.78 4.27
CA ASP A 37 -4.34 -18.44 5.48
C ASP A 37 -4.52 -17.41 6.60
N MET A 38 -5.78 -17.11 6.91
CA MET A 38 -6.16 -16.13 7.92
C MET A 38 -6.44 -16.76 9.30
N THR A 39 -6.18 -18.06 9.48
CA THR A 39 -6.53 -18.79 10.73
C THR A 39 -5.81 -18.25 11.96
N ILE A 40 -4.60 -17.75 11.82
CA ILE A 40 -3.83 -17.14 12.92
C ILE A 40 -4.27 -15.70 13.24
N CYS A 41 -5.01 -15.06 12.35
CA CYS A 41 -5.41 -13.65 12.46
C CYS A 41 -6.66 -13.51 13.35
N THR A 42 -6.53 -13.86 14.62
CA THR A 42 -7.59 -13.70 15.63
C THR A 42 -7.79 -12.23 16.01
N GLU A 43 -8.86 -11.90 16.75
CA GLU A 43 -9.07 -10.54 17.27
C GLU A 43 -7.89 -10.05 18.11
N SER A 44 -7.32 -10.91 18.95
CA SER A 44 -6.16 -10.58 19.76
C SER A 44 -4.93 -10.30 18.90
N TRP A 45 -4.67 -11.13 17.89
CA TRP A 45 -3.60 -10.90 16.92
C TRP A 45 -3.79 -9.57 16.17
N PHE A 46 -5.03 -9.26 15.78
CA PHE A 46 -5.35 -8.02 15.11
C PHE A 46 -5.18 -6.80 16.02
N ALA A 47 -5.55 -6.90 17.30
CA ALA A 47 -5.30 -5.84 18.30
C ALA A 47 -3.80 -5.53 18.43
N ASP A 48 -2.95 -6.56 18.47
CA ASP A 48 -1.49 -6.40 18.49
C ASP A 48 -0.98 -5.73 17.21
N LEU A 49 -1.53 -6.09 16.04
CA LEU A 49 -1.22 -5.44 14.76
C LEU A 49 -1.58 -3.96 14.80
N VAL A 50 -2.77 -3.61 15.27
CA VAL A 50 -3.23 -2.22 15.41
C VAL A 50 -2.32 -1.43 16.34
N ALA A 51 -1.94 -2.00 17.47
CA ALA A 51 -1.02 -1.39 18.43
C ALA A 51 0.36 -1.14 17.79
N LYS A 52 0.88 -2.10 17.04
CA LYS A 52 2.15 -1.97 16.30
C LYS A 52 2.09 -0.88 15.23
N HIS A 53 1.01 -0.79 14.46
CA HIS A 53 0.83 0.27 13.46
C HIS A 53 0.78 1.66 14.11
N ARG A 54 0.16 1.77 15.29
CA ARG A 54 0.14 3.01 16.08
C ARG A 54 1.54 3.40 16.53
N ASP A 55 2.31 2.47 17.08
CA ASP A 55 3.68 2.70 17.52
C ASP A 55 4.58 3.19 16.37
N PHE A 56 4.50 2.58 15.20
CA PHE A 56 5.23 3.04 14.01
C PHE A 56 4.87 4.48 13.62
N ARG A 57 3.58 4.83 13.68
CA ARG A 57 3.11 6.17 13.35
C ARG A 57 3.56 7.20 14.39
N GLU A 58 3.47 6.88 15.68
CA GLU A 58 3.89 7.77 16.78
C GLU A 58 5.39 8.05 16.75
N LYS A 59 6.17 7.10 16.24
CA LYS A 59 7.63 7.23 16.04
C LYS A 59 8.01 7.84 14.69
N ASP A 60 7.05 8.25 13.87
CA ASP A 60 7.27 8.75 12.51
C ASP A 60 8.10 7.80 11.63
N GLN A 61 7.90 6.50 11.79
CA GLN A 61 8.62 5.47 11.05
C GLN A 61 7.84 4.97 9.85
N GLN A 62 6.54 4.76 10.06
CA GLN A 62 5.65 4.22 9.03
C GLN A 62 4.21 4.61 9.30
N TYR A 63 3.49 4.93 8.23
CA TYR A 63 2.05 5.19 8.24
C TYR A 63 1.35 4.09 7.47
N ILE A 64 0.39 3.39 8.08
CA ILE A 64 -0.29 2.24 7.48
C ILE A 64 -1.79 2.45 7.58
N TRP A 65 -2.49 2.36 6.46
CA TRP A 65 -3.94 2.52 6.37
C TRP A 65 -4.61 1.31 5.74
N GLY A 66 -5.80 0.98 6.22
CA GLY A 66 -6.77 0.23 5.44
C GLY A 66 -7.36 1.12 4.34
N ILE A 67 -7.62 0.52 3.20
CA ILE A 67 -8.30 1.14 2.06
C ILE A 67 -9.74 0.65 2.08
N TYR A 68 -10.70 1.57 2.11
CA TYR A 68 -12.11 1.25 2.21
C TYR A 68 -12.90 1.84 1.04
N ASP A 69 -13.81 1.07 0.47
CA ASP A 69 -14.77 1.56 -0.51
C ASP A 69 -15.73 2.57 0.15
N ALA A 70 -15.79 3.78 -0.37
CA ALA A 70 -16.53 4.88 0.25
C ALA A 70 -18.05 4.64 0.27
N LYS A 71 -18.58 3.80 -0.63
CA LYS A 71 -20.00 3.51 -0.73
C LYS A 71 -20.45 2.36 0.17
N SER A 72 -19.67 1.28 0.20
CA SER A 72 -20.05 0.04 0.90
C SER A 72 -19.37 -0.15 2.25
N GLY A 73 -18.29 0.61 2.52
CA GLY A 73 -17.45 0.41 3.70
C GLY A 73 -16.58 -0.86 3.66
N LYS A 74 -16.57 -1.60 2.56
CA LYS A 74 -15.74 -2.81 2.43
C LYS A 74 -14.26 -2.48 2.46
N HIS A 75 -13.50 -3.29 3.18
CA HIS A 75 -12.05 -3.24 3.15
C HIS A 75 -11.54 -3.82 1.83
N VAL A 76 -10.87 -2.99 1.02
CA VAL A 76 -10.45 -3.37 -0.34
C VAL A 76 -8.95 -3.54 -0.50
N GLY A 77 -8.17 -3.22 0.53
CA GLY A 77 -6.72 -3.35 0.50
C GLY A 77 -6.01 -2.59 1.62
N MET A 78 -4.69 -2.54 1.52
CA MET A 78 -3.82 -1.83 2.45
C MET A 78 -2.86 -0.92 1.68
N VAL A 79 -2.47 0.19 2.31
CA VAL A 79 -1.44 1.10 1.80
C VAL A 79 -0.58 1.62 2.94
N ASN A 80 0.68 1.86 2.67
CA ASN A 80 1.62 2.38 3.65
C ASN A 80 2.60 3.38 3.05
N LEU A 81 3.13 4.23 3.94
CA LEU A 81 4.29 5.08 3.72
C LEU A 81 5.38 4.68 4.70
N PHE A 82 6.55 4.32 4.17
CA PHE A 82 7.78 4.22 4.95
C PHE A 82 8.50 5.56 4.92
N VAL A 83 8.80 6.13 6.08
CA VAL A 83 9.59 7.36 6.18
C VAL A 83 11.05 7.03 5.87
N LEU A 84 11.56 7.52 4.74
CA LEU A 84 12.95 7.31 4.33
C LEU A 84 13.85 8.42 4.87
N ALA A 85 13.41 9.66 4.77
CA ALA A 85 14.09 10.81 5.35
C ALA A 85 13.11 11.96 5.59
N ARG A 86 13.34 12.70 6.67
CA ARG A 86 12.67 13.96 7.01
C ARG A 86 13.59 15.14 6.69
N ASP A 87 13.57 16.17 7.50
CA ASP A 87 14.38 17.38 7.39
C ASP A 87 14.29 17.99 5.98
N ASP A 88 15.39 18.08 5.27
CA ASP A 88 15.45 18.71 3.94
C ASP A 88 14.89 17.82 2.80
N PHE A 89 14.56 16.57 3.06
CA PHE A 89 14.12 15.62 2.02
C PHE A 89 12.60 15.39 2.02
N GLN A 90 11.97 15.26 3.20
CA GLN A 90 10.55 14.94 3.35
C GLN A 90 10.10 13.82 2.41
N TRP A 91 10.80 12.68 2.49
CA TRP A 91 10.80 11.60 1.52
C TRP A 91 10.27 10.30 2.12
N ALA A 92 9.33 9.67 1.43
CA ALA A 92 8.73 8.40 1.84
C ALA A 92 8.63 7.41 0.68
N GLU A 93 8.77 6.13 1.00
CA GLU A 93 8.45 5.03 0.09
C GLU A 93 7.01 4.58 0.29
N ILE A 94 6.28 4.39 -0.82
CA ILE A 94 4.93 3.87 -0.81
C ILE A 94 4.90 2.36 -1.09
N GLY A 95 4.05 1.65 -0.34
CA GLY A 95 3.68 0.27 -0.62
C GLY A 95 2.17 0.10 -0.58
N TYR A 96 1.60 -0.72 -1.46
CA TYR A 96 0.16 -0.95 -1.47
C TYR A 96 -0.21 -2.31 -2.02
N THR A 97 -1.35 -2.81 -1.55
CA THR A 97 -1.99 -4.01 -2.07
C THR A 97 -3.49 -3.78 -2.14
N ILE A 98 -4.09 -4.02 -3.31
CA ILE A 98 -5.54 -4.15 -3.47
C ILE A 98 -5.87 -5.63 -3.49
N HIS A 99 -6.85 -6.07 -2.70
CA HIS A 99 -7.30 -7.45 -2.75
C HIS A 99 -7.75 -7.82 -4.16
N ASN A 100 -7.35 -9.00 -4.64
CA ASN A 100 -7.50 -9.36 -6.05
C ASN A 100 -8.95 -9.51 -6.52
N GLN A 101 -9.91 -9.74 -5.62
CA GLN A 101 -11.34 -9.70 -5.95
C GLN A 101 -11.84 -8.29 -6.33
N PHE A 102 -11.06 -7.25 -6.06
CA PHE A 102 -11.38 -5.85 -6.38
C PHE A 102 -10.52 -5.26 -7.52
N TRP A 103 -9.69 -6.08 -8.15
CA TRP A 103 -8.84 -5.61 -9.25
C TRP A 103 -9.64 -5.11 -10.45
N ARG A 104 -9.02 -4.22 -11.25
CA ARG A 104 -9.57 -3.64 -12.49
C ARG A 104 -10.89 -2.86 -12.31
N GLN A 105 -11.18 -2.42 -11.07
CA GLN A 105 -12.37 -1.64 -10.74
C GLN A 105 -12.06 -0.17 -10.44
N GLY A 106 -10.78 0.26 -10.54
CA GLY A 106 -10.36 1.64 -10.30
C GLY A 106 -10.00 1.97 -8.85
N TYR A 107 -10.02 1.01 -7.94
CA TYR A 107 -9.69 1.24 -6.52
C TYR A 107 -8.25 1.70 -6.31
N ALA A 108 -7.27 1.07 -6.98
CA ALA A 108 -5.86 1.42 -6.84
C ALA A 108 -5.57 2.87 -7.28
N ARG A 109 -6.20 3.34 -8.36
CA ARG A 109 -6.06 4.72 -8.80
C ARG A 109 -6.66 5.70 -7.79
N SER A 110 -7.89 5.40 -7.30
CA SER A 110 -8.53 6.23 -6.27
C SER A 110 -7.69 6.28 -4.99
N MET A 111 -7.10 5.15 -4.58
CA MET A 111 -6.21 5.08 -3.42
C MET A 111 -4.97 5.97 -3.60
N LEU A 112 -4.32 5.97 -4.76
CA LEU A 112 -3.16 6.82 -5.00
C LEU A 112 -3.49 8.31 -4.92
N GLU A 113 -4.69 8.73 -5.39
CA GLU A 113 -5.13 10.12 -5.25
C GLU A 113 -5.36 10.51 -3.77
N GLU A 114 -5.97 9.63 -2.98
CA GLU A 114 -6.12 9.87 -1.53
C GLU A 114 -4.76 9.84 -0.81
N LEU A 115 -3.88 8.92 -1.19
CA LEU A 115 -2.53 8.84 -0.61
C LEU A 115 -1.74 10.12 -0.82
N LYS A 116 -1.79 10.72 -2.01
CA LYS A 116 -1.14 12.02 -2.30
C LYS A 116 -1.64 13.13 -1.36
N LYS A 117 -2.95 13.16 -1.07
CA LYS A 117 -3.54 14.15 -0.16
C LYS A 117 -3.02 14.00 1.27
N VAL A 118 -3.15 12.79 1.83
CA VAL A 118 -2.69 12.54 3.20
C VAL A 118 -1.17 12.68 3.34
N SER A 119 -0.42 12.39 2.28
CA SER A 119 1.04 12.59 2.27
C SER A 119 1.43 14.07 2.35
N ARG A 120 0.70 14.96 1.65
CA ARG A 120 0.88 16.42 1.80
C ARG A 120 0.58 16.88 3.23
N GLU A 121 -0.53 16.42 3.81
CA GLU A 121 -0.92 16.75 5.18
C GLU A 121 0.12 16.31 6.21
N LEU A 122 0.82 15.19 5.93
CA LEU A 122 1.93 14.69 6.75
C LEU A 122 3.28 15.39 6.47
N GLY A 123 3.29 16.37 5.55
CA GLY A 123 4.48 17.17 5.25
C GLY A 123 5.51 16.48 4.35
N PHE A 124 5.15 15.40 3.64
CA PHE A 124 6.05 14.82 2.66
C PHE A 124 6.14 15.67 1.40
N HIS A 125 7.29 15.65 0.76
CA HIS A 125 7.56 16.30 -0.54
C HIS A 125 7.72 15.28 -1.66
N CYS A 126 8.36 14.15 -1.37
CA CYS A 126 8.68 13.13 -2.38
C CYS A 126 8.08 11.78 -1.98
N LEU A 127 7.34 11.16 -2.89
CA LEU A 127 6.87 9.78 -2.79
C LEU A 127 7.62 8.92 -3.80
N GLU A 128 8.17 7.81 -3.32
CA GLU A 128 8.92 6.85 -4.14
C GLU A 128 8.24 5.48 -4.10
N ALA A 129 8.22 4.77 -5.22
CA ALA A 129 7.74 3.40 -5.30
C ALA A 129 8.76 2.51 -6.04
N HIS A 130 9.00 1.32 -5.51
CA HIS A 130 9.87 0.31 -6.11
C HIS A 130 9.02 -0.81 -6.70
N VAL A 131 9.13 -1.02 -8.00
CA VAL A 131 8.30 -1.99 -8.72
C VAL A 131 9.18 -2.99 -9.44
N ASP A 132 8.82 -4.27 -9.38
CA ASP A 132 9.46 -5.31 -10.18
C ASP A 132 9.38 -4.96 -11.67
N LEU A 133 10.48 -5.20 -12.40
CA LEU A 133 10.57 -4.87 -13.83
C LEU A 133 9.53 -5.60 -14.67
N GLN A 134 9.01 -6.73 -14.20
CA GLN A 134 7.99 -7.52 -14.90
C GLN A 134 6.57 -7.21 -14.43
N ASN A 135 6.40 -6.42 -13.36
CA ASN A 135 5.08 -6.03 -12.86
C ASN A 135 4.49 -4.85 -13.66
N ILE A 136 4.20 -5.11 -14.93
CA ILE A 136 3.68 -4.11 -15.86
C ILE A 136 2.37 -3.46 -15.37
N PRO A 137 1.41 -4.19 -14.77
CA PRO A 137 0.20 -3.55 -14.24
C PRO A 137 0.48 -2.46 -13.19
N SER A 138 1.39 -2.71 -12.23
CA SER A 138 1.76 -1.72 -11.22
C SER A 138 2.50 -0.52 -11.84
N GLN A 139 3.41 -0.77 -12.79
CA GLN A 139 4.12 0.31 -13.50
C GLN A 139 3.13 1.24 -14.22
N LYS A 140 2.19 0.68 -14.99
CA LYS A 140 1.16 1.45 -15.69
C LYS A 140 0.25 2.22 -14.74
N LEU A 141 -0.10 1.63 -13.60
CA LEU A 141 -0.90 2.30 -12.59
C LEU A 141 -0.21 3.56 -12.06
N LEU A 142 1.08 3.46 -11.73
CA LEU A 142 1.86 4.59 -11.22
C LEU A 142 2.02 5.68 -12.29
N GLU A 143 2.30 5.32 -13.55
CA GLU A 143 2.34 6.27 -14.66
C GLU A 143 1.01 7.00 -14.85
N GLN A 144 -0.12 6.28 -14.78
CA GLN A 144 -1.46 6.87 -14.86
C GLN A 144 -1.83 7.75 -13.66
N ALA A 145 -1.09 7.61 -12.57
CA ALA A 145 -1.19 8.46 -11.39
C ALA A 145 -0.06 9.51 -11.34
N ASP A 146 0.51 9.85 -12.49
CA ASP A 146 1.51 10.91 -12.69
C ASP A 146 2.84 10.69 -11.94
N PHE A 147 3.14 9.46 -11.53
CA PHE A 147 4.49 9.11 -11.11
C PHE A 147 5.38 8.96 -12.34
N TYR A 148 6.57 9.55 -12.32
CA TYR A 148 7.54 9.40 -13.40
C TYR A 148 8.58 8.32 -13.09
N ARG A 149 9.09 7.68 -14.13
CA ARG A 149 10.20 6.73 -14.01
C ARG A 149 11.50 7.48 -13.78
N GLU A 150 12.15 7.24 -12.66
CA GLU A 150 13.45 7.85 -12.36
C GLU A 150 14.62 6.99 -12.86
N GLY A 151 14.52 5.69 -12.70
CA GLY A 151 15.59 4.78 -13.09
C GLY A 151 15.40 3.36 -12.56
N VAL A 152 16.43 2.55 -12.69
CA VAL A 152 16.45 1.17 -12.18
C VAL A 152 17.52 1.04 -11.10
N ARG A 153 17.12 0.59 -9.92
CA ARG A 153 18.06 0.18 -8.86
C ARG A 153 18.42 -1.28 -9.04
N LYS A 154 19.71 -1.52 -9.32
CA LYS A 154 20.24 -2.85 -9.54
C LYS A 154 20.40 -3.62 -8.24
N LYS A 155 19.95 -4.90 -8.23
CA LYS A 155 20.09 -5.82 -7.09
C LYS A 155 19.63 -5.17 -5.77
N PHE A 156 18.51 -4.48 -5.80
CA PHE A 156 18.06 -3.61 -4.73
C PHE A 156 17.30 -4.36 -3.63
N GLN A 157 16.37 -5.21 -4.02
CA GLN A 157 15.50 -5.91 -3.08
C GLN A 157 15.73 -7.41 -3.13
N LYS A 158 15.87 -8.02 -1.95
CA LYS A 158 16.03 -9.48 -1.84
C LYS A 158 14.67 -10.15 -1.87
N GLU A 159 14.51 -11.10 -2.80
CA GLU A 159 13.37 -12.00 -2.89
C GLU A 159 13.86 -13.46 -2.85
N GLY A 160 13.48 -14.18 -1.80
CA GLY A 160 14.03 -15.50 -1.57
C GLY A 160 15.56 -15.46 -1.42
N GLN A 161 16.28 -16.13 -2.31
CA GLN A 161 17.76 -16.14 -2.33
C GLN A 161 18.38 -15.16 -3.33
N GLU A 162 17.57 -14.44 -4.11
CA GLU A 162 18.06 -13.57 -5.18
C GLU A 162 17.85 -12.09 -4.86
N TRP A 163 18.80 -11.27 -5.33
CA TRP A 163 18.66 -9.82 -5.34
C TRP A 163 18.07 -9.37 -6.67
N LYS A 164 16.92 -8.73 -6.62
CA LYS A 164 16.17 -8.29 -7.80
C LYS A 164 16.35 -6.79 -8.07
N ASP A 165 16.33 -6.44 -9.34
CA ASP A 165 16.26 -5.05 -9.80
C ASP A 165 14.87 -4.48 -9.54
N ARG A 166 14.79 -3.17 -9.31
CA ARG A 166 13.51 -2.45 -9.16
C ARG A 166 13.48 -1.23 -10.06
N GLN A 167 12.37 -1.04 -10.75
CA GLN A 167 12.04 0.23 -11.38
C GLN A 167 11.63 1.22 -10.27
N VAL A 168 12.27 2.38 -10.26
CA VAL A 168 11.94 3.45 -9.33
C VAL A 168 10.96 4.40 -9.99
N PHE A 169 9.86 4.68 -9.30
CA PHE A 169 8.88 5.68 -9.65
C PHE A 169 8.83 6.76 -8.59
N VAL A 170 8.71 8.00 -9.00
CA VAL A 170 8.71 9.17 -8.09
C VAL A 170 7.53 10.08 -8.39
N TYR A 171 6.93 10.62 -7.34
CA TYR A 171 5.95 11.69 -7.41
C TYR A 171 6.33 12.83 -6.47
N ILE A 172 6.39 14.05 -6.99
CA ILE A 172 6.66 15.25 -6.19
C ILE A 172 5.34 15.87 -5.76
N LEU A 173 5.21 16.10 -4.47
CA LEU A 173 4.03 16.68 -3.82
C LEU A 173 4.19 18.21 -3.73
N ASP A 174 3.82 18.91 -4.78
CA ASP A 174 3.82 20.40 -4.81
C ASP A 174 2.54 20.97 -4.17
#